data_8905d7b47fcfc79dc3210d9ac5230b88
#
_entry.id   8905d7b47fcfc79dc3210d9ac5230b88
#
_cell.length_a   1.000
_cell.length_b   1.000
_cell.length_c   1.000
_cell.angle_alpha   90.00
_cell.angle_beta   90.00
_cell.angle_gamma   90.00
#
_symmetry.space_group_name_H-M   'P 1'
#
loop_
_entity.id
_entity.type
_entity.pdbx_description
1 polymer ?
#
loop_
_entity_poly.entity_id
_entity_poly.type
_entity_poly.pdbx_seq_one_letter_code
_entity_poly.pdbx_strand_id
1 'polypeptide(L)'
;MLTIARRILSFLFLITLLSCNSKKEQPVINDSGLNKNDPTSFISPENIPNPYAGVDISPMDMSYYPVDYPILKMTVSSTPSPVMRLIYSRPHLQGRTLFLDLLKYGQPWRLGANEATEIDFYSDVTIQEKIIPAGRYILYCIPQEKKWDIILNTNIDTWGLKTDSTKDFQHFSIPVSHNNPKLEYLTMVFEKSKKGADLIIAWSDVMTRLPIEFIP
;
A
#
# COMPACT_ATOMS: atom_id res chain seq x y z
N MET A 1 82.62 -28.11 25.52
CA MET A 1 83.35 -26.85 25.86
C MET A 1 82.32 -25.79 26.15
N LEU A 2 82.43 -25.28 27.35
CA LEU A 2 82.06 -23.96 27.93
C LEU A 2 80.62 -23.48 27.65
N THR A 3 79.74 -23.65 28.61
CA THR A 3 79.34 -22.70 29.72
C THR A 3 79.42 -21.25 29.37
N ILE A 4 78.27 -20.56 29.45
CA ILE A 4 78.13 -19.32 30.22
C ILE A 4 76.65 -19.12 30.53
N ALA A 5 76.37 -19.20 31.82
CA ALA A 5 75.14 -18.75 32.41
C ALA A 5 75.07 -17.24 32.38
N ARG A 6 73.95 -16.68 32.05
CA ARG A 6 73.68 -15.27 32.34
C ARG A 6 72.26 -15.07 32.84
N ARG A 7 72.22 -14.75 34.10
CA ARG A 7 71.04 -14.32 34.84
C ARG A 7 70.43 -13.06 34.16
N ILE A 8 69.15 -13.09 33.87
CA ILE A 8 68.38 -11.90 33.56
C ILE A 8 67.24 -11.82 34.56
N LEU A 9 67.31 -10.74 35.29
CA LEU A 9 66.48 -10.22 36.35
C LEU A 9 65.02 -10.10 35.91
N SER A 10 64.10 -10.75 36.65
CA SER A 10 62.66 -10.56 36.51
C SER A 10 62.29 -9.16 36.92
N PHE A 11 61.86 -8.38 35.94
CA PHE A 11 61.09 -7.14 36.22
C PHE A 11 59.60 -7.47 36.05
N LEU A 12 58.94 -7.70 37.19
CA LEU A 12 57.53 -7.90 37.25
C LEU A 12 56.82 -6.54 37.07
N PHE A 13 56.43 -6.25 35.86
CA PHE A 13 55.61 -5.04 35.57
C PHE A 13 54.14 -5.40 35.83
N LEU A 14 53.69 -5.00 37.01
CA LEU A 14 52.28 -5.10 37.43
C LEU A 14 51.45 -4.06 36.69
N ILE A 15 50.90 -4.41 35.54
CA ILE A 15 49.94 -3.55 34.83
C ILE A 15 48.56 -3.77 35.48
N THR A 16 48.16 -2.86 36.33
CA THR A 16 46.81 -2.74 36.83
C THR A 16 45.94 -2.21 35.68
N LEU A 17 45.23 -3.09 35.01
CA LEU A 17 44.17 -2.73 34.11
C LEU A 17 42.99 -2.19 34.94
N LEU A 18 42.87 -0.86 35.03
CA LEU A 18 41.63 -0.20 35.41
C LEU A 18 40.65 -0.44 34.26
N SER A 19 39.85 -1.51 34.34
CA SER A 19 38.69 -1.72 33.53
C SER A 19 37.63 -0.72 33.98
N CYS A 20 37.53 0.40 33.31
CA CYS A 20 36.34 1.25 33.38
C CYS A 20 35.19 0.49 32.72
N ASN A 21 34.43 -0.24 33.52
CA ASN A 21 33.19 -0.86 33.14
C ASN A 21 32.10 0.23 33.10
N SER A 22 32.11 1.05 32.05
CA SER A 22 30.98 1.91 31.75
C SER A 22 29.84 1.00 31.30
N LYS A 23 29.00 0.58 32.25
CA LYS A 23 27.67 0.07 31.92
C LYS A 23 27.00 1.18 31.12
N LYS A 24 26.87 0.97 29.80
CA LYS A 24 25.85 1.68 29.02
C LYS A 24 24.52 1.23 29.63
N GLU A 25 23.90 2.12 30.40
CA GLU A 25 22.50 1.97 30.76
C GLU A 25 21.73 1.91 29.44
N GLN A 26 21.23 0.72 29.12
CA GLN A 26 20.21 0.60 28.11
C GLN A 26 18.99 1.36 28.65
N PRO A 27 18.33 2.18 27.86
CA PRO A 27 17.10 2.81 28.29
C PRO A 27 16.12 1.70 28.71
N VAL A 28 15.72 1.71 29.95
CA VAL A 28 14.66 0.85 30.47
C VAL A 28 13.39 1.28 29.76
N ILE A 29 12.98 0.51 28.78
CA ILE A 29 11.65 0.66 28.18
C ILE A 29 10.67 0.26 29.27
N ASN A 30 10.07 1.25 29.91
CA ASN A 30 8.95 1.03 30.81
C ASN A 30 7.78 0.50 29.97
N ASP A 31 7.59 -0.81 30.02
CA ASP A 31 6.47 -1.56 29.42
C ASP A 31 5.13 -1.32 30.15
N SER A 32 4.99 -0.21 30.85
CA SER A 32 3.79 0.16 31.60
C SER A 32 2.88 1.09 30.79
N GLY A 33 2.33 0.59 29.69
CA GLY A 33 1.36 1.35 28.91
C GLY A 33 0.81 0.70 27.65
N LEU A 34 1.36 -0.42 27.24
CA LEU A 34 0.83 -1.14 26.08
C LEU A 34 -0.41 -1.94 26.47
N ASN A 35 -1.57 -1.36 26.26
CA ASN A 35 -2.83 -2.10 26.30
C ASN A 35 -2.84 -3.08 25.11
N LYS A 36 -2.54 -4.35 25.39
CA LYS A 36 -2.45 -5.44 24.38
C LYS A 36 -3.75 -5.67 23.60
N ASN A 37 -4.81 -4.97 23.91
CA ASN A 37 -6.12 -5.07 23.26
C ASN A 37 -6.47 -3.82 22.43
N ASP A 38 -5.55 -2.87 22.25
CA ASP A 38 -5.78 -1.72 21.41
C ASP A 38 -5.24 -2.02 19.99
N PRO A 39 -6.11 -2.22 18.99
CA PRO A 39 -5.69 -2.45 17.62
C PRO A 39 -4.99 -1.23 17.00
N THR A 40 -4.96 -0.07 17.68
CA THR A 40 -4.20 1.11 17.25
C THR A 40 -2.74 1.08 17.72
N SER A 41 -2.35 0.09 18.57
CA SER A 41 -0.99 -0.06 19.08
C SER A 41 0.03 -0.59 18.05
N PHE A 42 -0.43 -0.92 16.84
CA PHE A 42 0.49 -1.26 15.77
C PHE A 42 1.11 0.02 15.21
N ILE A 43 2.37 0.26 15.59
CA ILE A 43 3.24 1.29 15.08
C ILE A 43 2.82 2.69 15.52
N SER A 44 3.12 3.00 16.77
CA SER A 44 3.66 4.33 17.04
C SER A 44 5.16 4.24 16.72
N PRO A 45 5.66 4.71 15.58
CA PRO A 45 7.07 5.05 15.52
C PRO A 45 7.27 6.04 16.65
N GLU A 46 8.28 5.83 17.50
CA GLU A 46 8.66 6.83 18.49
C GLU A 46 8.62 8.17 17.77
N ASN A 47 7.72 9.04 18.20
CA ASN A 47 7.45 10.31 17.57
C ASN A 47 8.71 11.20 17.67
N ILE A 48 9.62 11.00 16.75
CA ILE A 48 10.46 12.12 16.34
C ILE A 48 9.56 12.91 15.38
N PRO A 49 8.99 14.04 15.83
CA PRO A 49 8.09 14.78 14.96
C PRO A 49 8.89 15.20 13.74
N ASN A 50 8.48 14.72 12.57
CA ASN A 50 9.01 15.22 11.32
C ASN A 50 8.60 16.68 11.21
N PRO A 51 9.54 17.65 11.24
CA PRO A 51 9.19 19.07 11.23
C PRO A 51 8.65 19.53 9.87
N TYR A 52 8.74 18.69 8.83
CA TYR A 52 8.34 19.02 7.46
C TYR A 52 7.00 18.44 7.07
N ALA A 53 6.67 17.23 7.54
CA ALA A 53 5.42 16.55 7.20
C ALA A 53 5.04 15.54 8.28
N GLY A 54 3.73 15.43 8.59
CA GLY A 54 3.18 14.35 9.39
C GLY A 54 3.18 13.02 8.62
N VAL A 55 3.02 11.92 9.35
CA VAL A 55 2.80 10.60 8.73
C VAL A 55 1.34 10.52 8.27
N ASP A 56 1.14 10.16 7.00
CA ASP A 56 -0.20 9.92 6.47
C ASP A 56 -0.76 8.59 7.02
N ILE A 57 -1.97 8.64 7.57
CA ILE A 57 -2.68 7.47 8.07
C ILE A 57 -3.41 6.68 6.97
N SER A 58 -3.43 7.22 5.75
CA SER A 58 -3.99 6.58 4.55
C SER A 58 -2.93 6.57 3.45
N PRO A 59 -1.85 5.77 3.60
CA PRO A 59 -0.71 5.83 2.71
C PRO A 59 -1.09 5.56 1.26
N MET A 60 -0.39 6.19 0.34
CA MET A 60 -0.50 5.89 -1.08
C MET A 60 0.10 4.51 -1.38
N ASP A 61 -0.56 3.78 -2.26
CA ASP A 61 -0.13 2.47 -2.74
C ASP A 61 -0.21 2.40 -4.26
N MET A 62 0.47 1.41 -4.84
CA MET A 62 0.58 1.26 -6.27
C MET A 62 0.54 -0.21 -6.66
N SER A 63 -0.40 -0.57 -7.54
CA SER A 63 -0.51 -1.90 -8.10
C SER A 63 -0.19 -1.90 -9.59
N TYR A 64 0.42 -2.98 -10.07
CA TYR A 64 0.78 -3.16 -11.48
C TYR A 64 0.19 -4.44 -12.06
N TYR A 65 0.03 -4.44 -13.38
CA TYR A 65 -0.08 -5.68 -14.12
C TYR A 65 0.95 -5.70 -15.26
N PRO A 66 1.77 -6.75 -15.41
CA PRO A 66 1.82 -7.95 -14.54
C PRO A 66 2.15 -7.60 -13.08
N VAL A 67 1.66 -8.44 -12.15
CA VAL A 67 1.74 -8.19 -10.71
C VAL A 67 3.19 -8.12 -10.20
N ASP A 68 4.08 -8.89 -10.83
CA ASP A 68 5.51 -8.95 -10.55
C ASP A 68 6.34 -7.90 -11.30
N TYR A 69 5.68 -6.94 -11.97
CA TYR A 69 6.37 -5.91 -12.77
C TYR A 69 7.50 -5.18 -12.04
N PRO A 70 7.38 -4.79 -10.76
CA PRO A 70 8.49 -4.15 -10.04
C PRO A 70 9.73 -5.05 -9.95
N ILE A 71 9.54 -6.35 -9.74
CA ILE A 71 10.63 -7.34 -9.68
C ILE A 71 11.25 -7.53 -11.07
N LEU A 72 10.41 -7.65 -12.10
CA LEU A 72 10.86 -7.76 -13.50
C LEU A 72 11.70 -6.54 -13.89
N LYS A 73 11.27 -5.34 -13.52
CA LYS A 73 11.97 -4.10 -13.80
C LYS A 73 13.35 -4.02 -13.13
N MET A 74 13.52 -4.65 -11.99
CA MET A 74 14.80 -4.72 -11.28
C MET A 74 15.75 -5.75 -11.88
N THR A 75 15.21 -6.84 -12.45
CA THR A 75 16.01 -8.02 -12.84
C THR A 75 16.27 -8.08 -14.35
N VAL A 76 15.45 -7.43 -15.16
CA VAL A 76 15.53 -7.47 -16.63
C VAL A 76 15.74 -6.06 -17.16
N SER A 77 16.89 -5.79 -17.77
CA SER A 77 17.28 -4.45 -18.26
C SER A 77 16.38 -3.89 -19.38
N SER A 78 15.71 -4.76 -20.14
CA SER A 78 14.82 -4.38 -21.26
C SER A 78 13.35 -4.69 -20.99
N THR A 79 12.91 -4.59 -19.72
CA THR A 79 11.50 -4.81 -19.37
C THR A 79 10.61 -3.76 -20.06
N PRO A 80 9.59 -4.17 -20.83
CA PRO A 80 8.63 -3.24 -21.45
C PRO A 80 7.81 -2.50 -20.39
N SER A 81 7.02 -1.53 -20.80
CA SER A 81 6.04 -0.88 -19.92
C SER A 81 5.05 -1.91 -19.35
N PRO A 82 4.49 -1.69 -18.17
CA PRO A 82 3.42 -2.55 -17.68
C PRO A 82 2.19 -2.43 -18.60
N VAL A 83 1.27 -3.35 -18.51
CA VAL A 83 -0.02 -3.23 -19.22
C VAL A 83 -0.90 -2.20 -18.53
N MET A 84 -0.90 -2.23 -17.20
CA MET A 84 -1.70 -1.34 -16.36
C MET A 84 -0.95 -0.97 -15.09
N ARG A 85 -1.28 0.21 -14.55
CA ARG A 85 -0.87 0.66 -13.22
C ARG A 85 -2.05 1.32 -12.53
N LEU A 86 -2.19 1.09 -11.23
CA LEU A 86 -3.17 1.74 -10.37
C LEU A 86 -2.43 2.46 -9.24
N ILE A 87 -2.80 3.71 -8.98
CA ILE A 87 -2.31 4.50 -7.85
C ILE A 87 -3.51 4.90 -7.00
N TYR A 88 -3.47 4.59 -5.70
CA TYR A 88 -4.59 4.86 -4.80
C TYR A 88 -4.12 5.04 -3.36
N SER A 89 -4.89 5.70 -2.53
CA SER A 89 -4.64 5.73 -1.09
C SER A 89 -5.41 4.63 -0.38
N ARG A 90 -4.84 4.11 0.72
CA ARG A 90 -5.37 2.98 1.49
C ARG A 90 -5.94 3.43 2.84
N PRO A 91 -7.17 3.98 2.88
CA PRO A 91 -7.84 4.22 4.14
C PRO A 91 -8.08 2.91 4.89
N HIS A 92 -8.22 3.02 6.21
CA HIS A 92 -8.49 1.90 7.09
C HIS A 92 -9.73 2.15 7.96
N LEU A 93 -10.31 1.06 8.48
CA LEU A 93 -11.57 1.13 9.22
C LEU A 93 -11.41 1.83 10.57
N GLN A 94 -10.37 1.54 11.33
CA GLN A 94 -10.17 2.04 12.71
C GLN A 94 -11.40 1.79 13.59
N GLY A 95 -11.93 0.57 13.57
CA GLY A 95 -13.12 0.20 14.32
C GLY A 95 -14.46 0.72 13.77
N ARG A 96 -14.45 1.47 12.66
CA ARG A 96 -15.65 2.01 11.99
C ARG A 96 -16.28 0.97 11.08
N THR A 97 -17.56 1.16 10.78
CA THR A 97 -18.32 0.34 9.84
C THR A 97 -18.33 1.01 8.46
N LEU A 98 -18.02 0.25 7.42
CA LEU A 98 -17.77 0.78 6.07
C LEU A 98 -18.93 1.65 5.56
N PHE A 99 -20.14 1.14 5.53
CA PHE A 99 -21.31 1.84 4.97
C PHE A 99 -22.19 2.59 5.99
N LEU A 100 -21.74 2.62 7.25
CA LEU A 100 -22.41 3.42 8.29
C LEU A 100 -21.64 4.70 8.58
N ASP A 101 -20.30 4.56 8.73
CA ASP A 101 -19.45 5.64 9.24
C ASP A 101 -18.61 6.29 8.13
N LEU A 102 -18.23 5.54 7.09
CA LEU A 102 -17.25 5.99 6.10
C LEU A 102 -17.85 6.28 4.73
N LEU A 103 -18.63 5.38 4.18
CA LEU A 103 -19.24 5.50 2.85
C LEU A 103 -20.75 5.53 2.95
N LYS A 104 -21.37 6.05 1.90
CA LYS A 104 -22.84 6.02 1.75
C LYS A 104 -23.19 5.38 0.42
N TYR A 105 -24.15 4.48 0.43
CA TYR A 105 -24.71 3.94 -0.80
C TYR A 105 -25.28 5.03 -1.69
N GLY A 106 -25.08 4.89 -2.99
CA GLY A 106 -25.57 5.83 -4.01
C GLY A 106 -24.79 7.16 -4.09
N GLN A 107 -23.72 7.33 -3.32
CA GLN A 107 -22.87 8.51 -3.40
C GLN A 107 -21.54 8.22 -4.09
N PRO A 108 -21.02 9.13 -4.93
CA PRO A 108 -19.70 8.97 -5.52
C PRO A 108 -18.59 8.86 -4.47
N TRP A 109 -17.70 7.90 -4.65
CA TRP A 109 -16.52 7.67 -3.81
C TRP A 109 -15.28 7.47 -4.68
N ARG A 110 -14.23 8.26 -4.43
CA ARG A 110 -12.97 8.28 -5.19
C ARG A 110 -12.09 7.03 -5.02
N LEU A 111 -12.61 5.95 -4.44
CA LEU A 111 -11.88 4.69 -4.20
C LEU A 111 -10.58 4.88 -3.40
N GLY A 112 -10.60 5.80 -2.44
CA GLY A 112 -9.45 6.16 -1.62
C GLY A 112 -9.79 7.23 -0.59
N ALA A 113 -8.78 7.82 0.02
CA ALA A 113 -8.91 8.84 1.07
C ALA A 113 -8.27 10.18 0.70
N ASN A 114 -7.13 10.21 0.05
CA ASN A 114 -6.40 11.43 -0.32
C ASN A 114 -6.77 11.88 -1.74
N GLU A 115 -5.83 11.92 -2.66
CA GLU A 115 -6.11 12.19 -4.07
C GLU A 115 -7.06 11.15 -4.68
N ALA A 116 -7.61 11.49 -5.81
CA ALA A 116 -8.42 10.56 -6.59
C ALA A 116 -7.58 9.35 -7.02
N THR A 117 -8.19 8.19 -7.02
CA THR A 117 -7.55 6.97 -7.56
C THR A 117 -7.34 7.10 -9.05
N GLU A 118 -6.13 6.81 -9.52
CA GLU A 118 -5.76 6.86 -10.92
C GLU A 118 -5.46 5.47 -11.46
N ILE A 119 -5.92 5.19 -12.68
CA ILE A 119 -5.56 4.00 -13.43
C ILE A 119 -4.93 4.41 -14.78
N ASP A 120 -3.74 3.85 -15.06
CA ASP A 120 -3.06 3.99 -16.34
C ASP A 120 -3.22 2.70 -17.14
N PHE A 121 -3.71 2.80 -18.35
CA PHE A 121 -3.64 1.76 -19.38
C PHE A 121 -2.52 2.10 -20.37
N TYR A 122 -1.52 1.23 -20.47
CA TYR A 122 -0.38 1.44 -21.38
C TYR A 122 -0.63 0.88 -22.79
N SER A 123 -1.73 0.16 -22.96
CA SER A 123 -2.29 -0.29 -24.23
C SER A 123 -3.81 -0.26 -24.16
N ASP A 124 -4.47 -0.32 -25.30
CA ASP A 124 -5.93 -0.43 -25.34
C ASP A 124 -6.39 -1.72 -24.65
N VAL A 125 -7.48 -1.65 -23.90
CA VAL A 125 -8.09 -2.78 -23.20
C VAL A 125 -9.59 -2.82 -23.47
N THR A 126 -10.22 -3.93 -23.14
CA THR A 126 -11.69 -4.09 -23.22
C THR A 126 -12.25 -4.31 -21.82
N ILE A 127 -13.27 -3.54 -21.45
CA ILE A 127 -14.01 -3.71 -20.19
C ILE A 127 -15.51 -3.80 -20.56
N GLN A 128 -16.16 -4.92 -20.23
CA GLN A 128 -17.57 -5.17 -20.57
C GLN A 128 -17.86 -4.84 -22.06
N GLU A 129 -17.05 -5.42 -22.96
CA GLU A 129 -17.16 -5.27 -24.44
C GLU A 129 -16.89 -3.83 -24.97
N LYS A 130 -16.53 -2.89 -24.10
CA LYS A 130 -16.18 -1.52 -24.49
C LYS A 130 -14.66 -1.37 -24.59
N ILE A 131 -14.18 -0.85 -25.70
CA ILE A 131 -12.76 -0.52 -25.89
C ILE A 131 -12.43 0.74 -25.08
N ILE A 132 -11.42 0.62 -24.24
CA ILE A 132 -10.84 1.71 -23.46
C ILE A 132 -9.47 2.00 -24.03
N PRO A 133 -9.26 3.17 -24.64
CA PRO A 133 -7.95 3.54 -25.18
C PRO A 133 -6.88 3.62 -24.11
N ALA A 134 -5.64 3.37 -24.50
CA ALA A 134 -4.48 3.65 -23.67
C ALA A 134 -4.53 5.09 -23.17
N GLY A 135 -4.22 5.28 -21.88
CA GLY A 135 -4.28 6.60 -21.25
C GLY A 135 -4.44 6.52 -19.75
N ARG A 136 -4.45 7.69 -19.13
CA ARG A 136 -4.66 7.86 -17.68
C ARG A 136 -6.10 8.31 -17.42
N TYR A 137 -6.73 7.65 -16.47
CA TYR A 137 -8.10 7.92 -16.05
C TYR A 137 -8.20 8.00 -14.54
N ILE A 138 -9.10 8.83 -14.05
CA ILE A 138 -9.58 8.75 -12.67
C ILE A 138 -10.56 7.59 -12.56
N LEU A 139 -10.39 6.78 -11.51
CA LEU A 139 -11.29 5.69 -11.18
C LEU A 139 -12.06 6.05 -9.93
N TYR A 140 -13.39 6.09 -10.02
CA TYR A 140 -14.25 6.25 -8.87
C TYR A 140 -15.44 5.30 -8.93
N CYS A 141 -16.19 5.16 -7.86
CA CYS A 141 -17.38 4.33 -7.87
C CYS A 141 -18.57 4.98 -7.19
N ILE A 142 -19.77 4.48 -7.52
CA ILE A 142 -21.01 4.71 -6.79
C ILE A 142 -21.41 3.36 -6.18
N PRO A 143 -21.07 3.11 -4.90
CA PRO A 143 -21.35 1.83 -4.26
C PRO A 143 -22.85 1.68 -4.00
N GLN A 144 -23.36 0.48 -4.25
CA GLN A 144 -24.69 0.04 -3.87
C GLN A 144 -24.59 -1.31 -3.15
N GLU A 145 -25.65 -1.76 -2.52
CA GLU A 145 -25.63 -2.97 -1.69
C GLU A 145 -25.24 -4.23 -2.46
N LYS A 146 -25.78 -4.40 -3.69
CA LYS A 146 -25.58 -5.62 -4.50
C LYS A 146 -24.64 -5.43 -5.69
N LYS A 147 -24.32 -4.21 -6.05
CA LYS A 147 -23.46 -3.87 -7.19
C LYS A 147 -22.75 -2.56 -6.94
N TRP A 148 -21.62 -2.39 -7.57
CA TRP A 148 -20.94 -1.10 -7.65
C TRP A 148 -20.92 -0.61 -9.09
N ASP A 149 -21.22 0.64 -9.30
CA ASP A 149 -21.03 1.29 -10.60
C ASP A 149 -19.62 1.92 -10.58
N ILE A 150 -18.71 1.36 -11.36
CA ILE A 150 -17.31 1.81 -11.50
C ILE A 150 -17.25 2.75 -12.69
N ILE A 151 -16.64 3.90 -12.52
CA ILE A 151 -16.60 4.95 -13.54
C ILE A 151 -15.14 5.30 -13.85
N LEU A 152 -14.82 5.32 -15.14
CA LEU A 152 -13.60 5.96 -15.67
C LEU A 152 -13.94 7.40 -16.04
N ASN A 153 -13.13 8.35 -15.55
CA ASN A 153 -13.35 9.78 -15.75
C ASN A 153 -12.07 10.42 -16.27
N THR A 154 -12.18 11.38 -17.17
CA THR A 154 -11.05 12.05 -17.82
C THR A 154 -10.57 13.31 -17.09
N ASN A 155 -11.16 13.66 -15.95
CA ASN A 155 -10.74 14.79 -15.12
C ASN A 155 -9.53 14.42 -14.23
N ILE A 156 -8.39 14.20 -14.86
CA ILE A 156 -7.14 13.82 -14.18
C ILE A 156 -6.58 14.97 -13.32
N ASP A 157 -5.60 14.65 -12.45
CA ASP A 157 -4.91 15.61 -11.57
C ASP A 157 -5.88 16.33 -10.60
N THR A 158 -6.88 15.60 -10.10
CA THR A 158 -7.90 16.12 -9.17
C THR A 158 -7.82 15.43 -7.81
N TRP A 159 -8.24 16.15 -6.77
CA TRP A 159 -8.38 15.55 -5.43
C TRP A 159 -9.53 14.54 -5.31
N GLY A 160 -10.52 14.62 -6.18
CA GLY A 160 -11.65 13.68 -6.26
C GLY A 160 -12.73 13.83 -5.19
N LEU A 161 -12.73 14.90 -4.39
CA LEU A 161 -13.81 15.18 -3.43
C LEU A 161 -15.11 15.58 -4.11
N LYS A 162 -15.01 16.25 -5.24
CA LYS A 162 -16.13 16.62 -6.09
C LYS A 162 -15.88 16.01 -7.46
N THR A 163 -16.74 15.09 -7.84
CA THR A 163 -16.67 14.43 -9.14
C THR A 163 -17.34 15.32 -10.19
N ASP A 164 -16.63 15.57 -11.28
CA ASP A 164 -17.21 16.21 -12.46
C ASP A 164 -17.73 15.12 -13.42
N SER A 165 -19.00 14.77 -13.28
CA SER A 165 -19.63 13.71 -14.08
C SER A 165 -19.76 14.07 -15.58
N THR A 166 -19.56 15.35 -15.96
CA THR A 166 -19.54 15.73 -17.38
C THR A 166 -18.32 15.18 -18.12
N LYS A 167 -17.30 14.74 -17.35
CA LYS A 167 -16.08 14.13 -17.85
C LYS A 167 -16.04 12.60 -17.70
N ASP A 168 -17.17 12.00 -17.34
CA ASP A 168 -17.27 10.54 -17.31
C ASP A 168 -17.09 9.96 -18.69
N PHE A 169 -16.14 9.05 -18.80
CA PHE A 169 -15.80 8.40 -20.07
C PHE A 169 -16.60 7.10 -20.24
N GLN A 170 -16.58 6.22 -19.23
CA GLN A 170 -17.30 4.96 -19.26
C GLN A 170 -17.78 4.54 -17.86
N HIS A 171 -18.90 3.82 -17.83
CA HIS A 171 -19.53 3.25 -16.65
C HIS A 171 -19.62 1.74 -16.76
N PHE A 172 -19.29 1.04 -15.66
CA PHE A 172 -19.30 -0.42 -15.55
C PHE A 172 -20.02 -0.84 -14.28
N SER A 173 -21.07 -1.63 -14.41
CA SER A 173 -21.77 -2.16 -13.24
C SER A 173 -21.24 -3.56 -12.93
N ILE A 174 -20.74 -3.77 -11.72
CA ILE A 174 -20.12 -5.01 -11.28
C ILE A 174 -20.76 -5.51 -9.98
N PRO A 175 -20.95 -6.85 -9.82
CA PRO A 175 -21.55 -7.41 -8.63
C PRO A 175 -20.64 -7.27 -7.40
N VAL A 176 -21.24 -7.24 -6.22
CA VAL A 176 -20.57 -7.24 -4.93
C VAL A 176 -20.71 -8.62 -4.28
N SER A 177 -19.66 -9.08 -3.62
CA SER A 177 -19.67 -10.23 -2.74
C SER A 177 -19.29 -9.82 -1.32
N HIS A 178 -19.82 -10.56 -0.34
CA HIS A 178 -19.61 -10.32 1.08
C HIS A 178 -18.89 -11.49 1.79
N ASN A 179 -18.23 -12.36 1.05
CA ASN A 179 -17.68 -13.62 1.57
C ASN A 179 -16.18 -13.57 1.91
N ASN A 180 -15.64 -12.41 2.14
CA ASN A 180 -14.21 -12.25 2.38
C ASN A 180 -13.88 -12.18 3.87
N PRO A 181 -12.66 -12.54 4.27
CA PRO A 181 -12.18 -12.12 5.57
C PRO A 181 -12.25 -10.59 5.65
N LYS A 182 -12.66 -10.07 6.80
CA LYS A 182 -12.78 -8.62 7.00
C LYS A 182 -11.42 -7.95 6.87
N LEU A 183 -11.28 -7.07 5.87
CA LEU A 183 -10.05 -6.34 5.60
C LEU A 183 -10.07 -4.97 6.27
N GLU A 184 -9.05 -4.69 7.06
CA GLU A 184 -8.90 -3.40 7.74
C GLU A 184 -8.65 -2.26 6.75
N TYR A 185 -7.79 -2.50 5.74
CA TYR A 185 -7.39 -1.51 4.74
C TYR A 185 -8.06 -1.74 3.40
N LEU A 186 -8.48 -0.65 2.74
CA LEU A 186 -8.83 -0.69 1.32
C LEU A 186 -7.67 -1.34 0.56
N THR A 187 -7.99 -2.33 -0.24
CA THR A 187 -7.03 -3.08 -1.04
C THR A 187 -7.51 -3.15 -2.48
N MET A 188 -6.66 -2.69 -3.40
CA MET A 188 -6.89 -2.80 -4.83
C MET A 188 -5.68 -3.42 -5.49
N VAL A 189 -5.88 -4.59 -6.13
CA VAL A 189 -4.82 -5.37 -6.76
C VAL A 189 -5.32 -5.98 -8.06
N PHE A 190 -4.39 -6.28 -8.96
CA PHE A 190 -4.72 -7.04 -10.17
C PHE A 190 -4.52 -8.54 -9.92
N GLU A 191 -5.41 -9.34 -10.44
CA GLU A 191 -5.31 -10.80 -10.47
C GLU A 191 -5.41 -11.27 -11.92
N LYS A 192 -4.55 -12.23 -12.31
CA LYS A 192 -4.57 -12.79 -13.67
C LYS A 192 -5.88 -13.49 -13.95
N SER A 193 -6.50 -13.17 -15.07
CA SER A 193 -7.69 -13.87 -15.59
C SER A 193 -7.39 -14.59 -16.91
N LYS A 194 -8.39 -15.29 -17.48
CA LYS A 194 -8.20 -16.05 -18.73
C LYS A 194 -7.89 -15.17 -19.94
N LYS A 195 -8.43 -13.96 -19.99
CA LYS A 195 -8.31 -13.05 -21.15
C LYS A 195 -7.54 -11.76 -20.81
N GLY A 196 -7.09 -11.61 -19.58
CA GLY A 196 -6.43 -10.39 -19.14
C GLY A 196 -6.19 -10.39 -17.65
N ALA A 197 -6.79 -9.43 -16.93
CA ALA A 197 -6.72 -9.34 -15.48
C ALA A 197 -8.05 -8.85 -14.89
N ASP A 198 -8.30 -9.21 -13.64
CA ASP A 198 -9.38 -8.63 -12.84
C ASP A 198 -8.77 -7.58 -11.89
N LEU A 199 -9.33 -6.39 -11.85
CA LEU A 199 -9.07 -5.46 -10.77
C LEU A 199 -9.95 -5.84 -9.57
N ILE A 200 -9.32 -6.33 -8.51
CA ILE A 200 -9.97 -6.63 -7.24
C ILE A 200 -10.04 -5.35 -6.42
N ILE A 201 -11.21 -5.03 -5.91
CA ILE A 201 -11.43 -3.92 -4.96
C ILE A 201 -12.08 -4.52 -3.72
N ALA A 202 -11.37 -4.49 -2.58
CA ALA A 202 -11.83 -5.12 -1.37
C ALA A 202 -11.59 -4.26 -0.13
N TRP A 203 -12.60 -4.14 0.73
CA TRP A 203 -12.51 -3.43 1.99
C TRP A 203 -13.60 -3.90 2.96
N SER A 204 -13.29 -4.01 4.25
CA SER A 204 -14.17 -4.68 5.21
C SER A 204 -14.49 -6.12 4.76
N ASP A 205 -15.72 -6.49 4.73
CA ASP A 205 -16.24 -7.78 4.24
C ASP A 205 -16.69 -7.73 2.77
N VAL A 206 -16.48 -6.60 2.10
CA VAL A 206 -16.95 -6.36 0.73
C VAL A 206 -15.83 -6.59 -0.27
N MET A 207 -16.12 -7.28 -1.36
CA MET A 207 -15.24 -7.44 -2.50
C MET A 207 -16.01 -7.31 -3.81
N THR A 208 -15.36 -6.69 -4.79
CA THR A 208 -15.84 -6.65 -6.17
C THR A 208 -14.69 -6.87 -7.14
N ARG A 209 -15.01 -7.29 -8.38
CA ARG A 209 -14.05 -7.59 -9.45
C ARG A 209 -14.46 -6.87 -10.71
N LEU A 210 -13.57 -6.09 -11.28
CA LEU A 210 -13.73 -5.49 -12.60
C LEU A 210 -12.86 -6.27 -13.60
N PRO A 211 -13.44 -7.10 -14.46
CA PRO A 211 -12.70 -7.80 -15.51
C PRO A 211 -12.19 -6.83 -16.57
N ILE A 212 -10.90 -6.95 -16.91
CA ILE A 212 -10.21 -6.16 -17.93
C ILE A 212 -9.57 -7.14 -18.92
N GLU A 213 -10.03 -7.13 -20.16
CA GLU A 213 -9.52 -8.02 -21.21
C GLU A 213 -8.45 -7.29 -22.04
N PHE A 214 -7.37 -7.98 -22.39
CA PHE A 214 -6.33 -7.44 -23.24
C PHE A 214 -6.66 -7.64 -24.70
N ILE A 215 -6.45 -6.61 -25.50
CA ILE A 215 -6.59 -6.68 -26.94
C ILE A 215 -5.28 -7.30 -27.49
N PRO A 216 -5.37 -8.38 -28.29
CA PRO A 216 -4.20 -9.10 -28.85
C PRO A 216 -3.29 -8.20 -29.70
#